data_be69b932a75dd40d3269367485b213d6
#
_entry.id   be69b932a75dd40d3269367485b213d6
#
_cell.length_a   1.000
_cell.length_b   1.000
_cell.length_c   1.000
_cell.angle_alpha   90.00
_cell.angle_beta   90.00
_cell.angle_gamma   90.00
#
_symmetry.space_group_name_H-M   'P 1'
#
loop_
_entity.id
_entity.type
_entity.pdbx_description
1 polymer ?
#
loop_
_entity_poly.entity_id
_entity_poly.type
_entity_poly.pdbx_seq_one_letter_code
_entity_poly.pdbx_strand_id
1 'polypeptide(L)'
;DLTALLAASGRPADALEPHFTCKKCQDTGMFEGHTCVCVHKVMQKLRREEIESLSSLSISSFDTMELRCYPNTMDAKLGEPVRTYMGGLLQELRTYAEEFDHDSESLMLFGNAGLGKTHAALAIAGIVLEKDLDVIYVSSPDFFSKLEALHFGSDPGGEEETLLQTAAGADLLILDDLGTEFNSSFFLSTLYSLLNNRLGAHLPTIVTTNITDGAL
;
A
#
# COMPACT_ATOMS: atom_id res chain seq x y z
N ASP A 1 -51.89 -20.95 0.25
CA ASP A 1 -51.10 -20.08 1.14
C ASP A 1 -49.61 -20.47 1.03
N LEU A 2 -48.75 -19.52 0.65
CA LEU A 2 -47.34 -19.72 0.39
C LEU A 2 -46.60 -20.30 1.61
N THR A 3 -46.96 -19.83 2.80
CA THR A 3 -46.42 -20.28 4.06
C THR A 3 -46.70 -21.75 4.35
N ALA A 4 -47.92 -22.23 3.99
CA ALA A 4 -48.26 -23.63 4.14
C ALA A 4 -47.51 -24.55 3.16
N LEU A 5 -47.24 -24.08 1.94
CA LEU A 5 -46.41 -24.79 0.94
C LEU A 5 -44.96 -24.89 1.36
N LEU A 6 -44.39 -23.81 1.91
CA LEU A 6 -43.02 -23.82 2.45
C LEU A 6 -42.87 -24.79 3.63
N ALA A 7 -43.83 -24.77 4.56
CA ALA A 7 -43.87 -25.70 5.69
C ALA A 7 -44.01 -27.16 5.22
N ALA A 8 -44.85 -27.45 4.24
CA ALA A 8 -45.03 -28.77 3.66
C ALA A 8 -43.77 -29.30 2.94
N SER A 9 -42.92 -28.38 2.40
CA SER A 9 -41.65 -28.72 1.77
C SER A 9 -40.45 -28.75 2.75
N GLY A 10 -40.70 -28.55 4.05
CA GLY A 10 -39.67 -28.53 5.10
C GLY A 10 -38.74 -27.29 5.02
N ARG A 11 -39.20 -26.24 4.37
CA ARG A 11 -38.44 -24.98 4.24
C ARG A 11 -38.93 -23.94 5.25
N PRO A 12 -38.01 -23.07 5.77
CA PRO A 12 -38.43 -22.00 6.65
C PRO A 12 -39.32 -20.98 5.94
N ALA A 13 -40.11 -20.24 6.70
CA ALA A 13 -41.10 -19.29 6.17
C ALA A 13 -40.48 -18.17 5.32
N ASP A 14 -39.21 -17.81 5.61
CA ASP A 14 -38.40 -16.80 4.94
C ASP A 14 -37.52 -17.34 3.79
N ALA A 15 -37.71 -18.61 3.41
CA ALA A 15 -36.88 -19.27 2.39
C ALA A 15 -36.91 -18.59 1.01
N LEU A 16 -37.88 -17.75 0.75
CA LEU A 16 -38.02 -16.98 -0.50
C LEU A 16 -37.70 -15.48 -0.29
N GLU A 17 -37.36 -15.08 0.93
CA GLU A 17 -36.91 -13.71 1.18
C GLU A 17 -35.45 -13.55 0.72
N PRO A 18 -35.12 -12.46 0.05
CA PRO A 18 -33.72 -12.20 -0.33
C PRO A 18 -32.86 -12.00 0.90
N HIS A 19 -31.78 -12.77 0.99
CA HIS A 19 -30.78 -12.60 2.03
C HIS A 19 -29.68 -11.66 1.53
N PHE A 20 -29.65 -10.44 2.08
CA PHE A 20 -28.64 -9.44 1.76
C PHE A 20 -27.44 -9.54 2.71
N THR A 21 -26.25 -9.53 2.14
CA THR A 21 -24.97 -9.46 2.87
C THR A 21 -24.86 -8.11 3.58
N CYS A 22 -25.16 -7.03 2.86
CA CYS A 22 -25.26 -5.70 3.41
C CYS A 22 -26.72 -5.29 3.62
N LYS A 23 -27.18 -5.29 4.85
CA LYS A 23 -28.55 -4.87 5.19
C LYS A 23 -28.82 -3.39 4.91
N LYS A 24 -27.75 -2.54 4.83
CA LYS A 24 -27.87 -1.10 4.65
C LYS A 24 -28.22 -0.76 3.19
N CYS A 25 -27.51 -1.31 2.22
CA CYS A 25 -27.74 -1.04 0.80
C CYS A 25 -28.44 -2.19 0.07
N GLN A 26 -28.74 -3.29 0.75
CA GLN A 26 -29.34 -4.50 0.15
C GLN A 26 -28.53 -4.99 -1.08
N ASP A 27 -27.19 -5.02 -0.94
CA ASP A 27 -26.20 -5.45 -1.93
C ASP A 27 -26.18 -4.64 -3.24
N THR A 28 -26.84 -3.48 -3.28
CA THR A 28 -26.80 -2.57 -4.43
C THR A 28 -25.50 -1.76 -4.51
N GLY A 29 -24.72 -1.74 -3.44
CA GLY A 29 -23.50 -0.94 -3.34
C GLY A 29 -23.71 0.57 -3.13
N MET A 30 -24.96 1.05 -3.18
CA MET A 30 -25.33 2.46 -3.03
C MET A 30 -26.29 2.65 -1.86
N PHE A 31 -26.12 3.71 -1.10
CA PHE A 31 -27.01 4.09 -0.02
C PHE A 31 -27.14 5.62 0.02
N GLU A 32 -28.38 6.12 -0.04
CA GLU A 32 -28.69 7.56 -0.06
C GLU A 32 -27.89 8.38 -1.11
N GLY A 33 -27.66 7.79 -2.30
CA GLY A 33 -26.94 8.43 -3.38
C GLY A 33 -25.40 8.40 -3.26
N HIS A 34 -24.87 7.75 -2.23
CA HIS A 34 -23.44 7.60 -2.01
C HIS A 34 -23.03 6.12 -2.04
N THR A 35 -21.73 5.86 -2.28
CA THR A 35 -21.16 4.51 -2.20
C THR A 35 -21.33 3.98 -0.78
N CYS A 36 -21.85 2.76 -0.64
CA CYS A 36 -22.10 2.17 0.66
C CYS A 36 -20.79 1.73 1.33
N VAL A 37 -20.71 1.85 2.64
CA VAL A 37 -19.56 1.40 3.46
C VAL A 37 -19.17 -0.07 3.19
N CYS A 38 -20.09 -0.92 2.79
CA CYS A 38 -19.76 -2.32 2.42
C CYS A 38 -18.86 -2.40 1.18
N VAL A 39 -19.00 -1.48 0.22
CA VAL A 39 -18.13 -1.41 -0.97
C VAL A 39 -16.72 -0.97 -0.56
N HIS A 40 -16.61 0.06 0.29
CA HIS A 40 -15.31 0.50 0.81
C HIS A 40 -14.57 -0.66 1.51
N LYS A 41 -15.26 -1.41 2.37
CA LYS A 41 -14.66 -2.60 3.04
C LYS A 41 -14.18 -3.67 2.06
N VAL A 42 -14.93 -3.91 0.99
CA VAL A 42 -14.51 -4.87 -0.04
C VAL A 42 -13.30 -4.34 -0.81
N MET A 43 -13.28 -3.06 -1.16
CA MET A 43 -12.15 -2.42 -1.83
C MET A 43 -10.88 -2.47 -0.97
N GLN A 44 -10.95 -2.10 0.31
CA GLN A 44 -9.84 -2.20 1.26
C GLN A 44 -9.30 -3.64 1.33
N LYS A 45 -10.20 -4.62 1.43
CA LYS A 45 -9.79 -6.03 1.47
C LYS A 45 -9.05 -6.44 0.20
N LEU A 46 -9.58 -6.09 -0.98
CA LEU A 46 -8.95 -6.40 -2.26
C LEU A 46 -7.59 -5.72 -2.41
N ARG A 47 -7.47 -4.44 -2.00
CA ARG A 47 -6.18 -3.74 -2.00
C ARG A 47 -5.17 -4.38 -1.04
N ARG A 48 -5.61 -4.79 0.15
CA ARG A 48 -4.74 -5.52 1.08
C ARG A 48 -4.24 -6.82 0.46
N GLU A 49 -5.12 -7.62 -0.14
CA GLU A 49 -4.77 -8.89 -0.81
C GLU A 49 -3.81 -8.65 -2.00
N GLU A 50 -4.00 -7.56 -2.75
CA GLU A 50 -3.12 -7.17 -3.85
C GLU A 50 -1.70 -6.85 -3.34
N ILE A 51 -1.58 -6.00 -2.31
CA ILE A 51 -0.29 -5.65 -1.70
C ILE A 51 0.41 -6.91 -1.16
N GLU A 52 -0.32 -7.78 -0.47
CA GLU A 52 0.23 -9.04 0.06
C GLU A 52 0.68 -9.99 -1.05
N SER A 53 0.08 -9.94 -2.23
CA SER A 53 0.50 -10.76 -3.38
C SER A 53 1.77 -10.24 -4.07
N LEU A 54 2.03 -8.94 -3.99
CA LEU A 54 3.17 -8.27 -4.62
C LEU A 54 4.40 -8.20 -3.70
N SER A 55 4.20 -8.29 -2.40
CA SER A 55 5.27 -8.30 -1.40
C SER A 55 5.61 -9.73 -0.96
N SER A 56 6.88 -10.00 -0.71
CA SER A 56 7.31 -11.22 -0.01
C SER A 56 6.90 -11.22 1.47
N LEU A 57 6.40 -10.09 1.97
CA LEU A 57 5.93 -9.88 3.33
C LEU A 57 4.44 -9.57 3.31
N SER A 58 3.68 -10.10 4.26
CA SER A 58 2.31 -9.65 4.51
C SER A 58 2.30 -8.21 5.02
N ILE A 59 1.15 -7.52 4.89
CA ILE A 59 0.97 -6.20 5.51
C ILE A 59 1.31 -6.30 6.99
N SER A 60 2.30 -5.52 7.38
CA SER A 60 2.86 -5.50 8.73
C SER A 60 2.07 -4.59 9.66
N SER A 61 2.32 -4.72 10.96
CA SER A 61 1.90 -3.77 11.97
C SER A 61 3.13 -3.28 12.75
N PHE A 62 3.13 -2.02 13.14
CA PHE A 62 4.18 -1.51 14.04
C PHE A 62 4.26 -2.30 15.35
N ASP A 63 3.14 -2.91 15.80
CA ASP A 63 3.10 -3.73 17.01
C ASP A 63 3.87 -5.05 16.87
N THR A 64 4.10 -5.52 15.63
CA THR A 64 4.91 -6.72 15.36
C THR A 64 6.39 -6.43 15.17
N MET A 65 6.77 -5.14 15.11
CA MET A 65 8.17 -4.72 14.94
C MET A 65 8.91 -4.76 16.28
N GLU A 66 9.69 -5.82 16.47
CA GLU A 66 10.36 -6.08 17.74
C GLU A 66 11.65 -5.27 17.87
N LEU A 67 11.67 -4.30 18.78
CA LEU A 67 12.86 -3.48 19.09
C LEU A 67 14.06 -4.33 19.57
N ARG A 68 13.82 -5.56 20.07
CA ARG A 68 14.91 -6.46 20.49
C ARG A 68 15.81 -6.90 19.32
N CYS A 69 15.33 -6.81 18.07
CA CYS A 69 16.13 -7.09 16.88
C CYS A 69 17.26 -6.09 16.66
N TYR A 70 17.15 -4.88 17.24
CA TYR A 70 18.17 -3.86 17.14
C TYR A 70 19.16 -3.95 18.31
N PRO A 71 20.49 -3.75 18.10
CA PRO A 71 21.47 -3.79 19.15
C PRO A 71 21.23 -2.66 20.16
N ASN A 72 21.47 -2.96 21.46
CA ASN A 72 21.40 -1.97 22.52
C ASN A 72 22.80 -1.38 22.81
N THR A 73 23.57 -1.12 21.77
CA THR A 73 24.91 -0.54 21.85
C THR A 73 24.87 0.92 21.46
N MET A 74 25.69 1.73 22.12
CA MET A 74 25.88 3.14 21.81
C MET A 74 26.44 3.29 20.40
N ASP A 75 25.83 4.14 19.59
CA ASP A 75 26.35 4.54 18.28
C ASP A 75 26.89 5.97 18.38
N ALA A 76 28.13 6.16 17.93
CA ALA A 76 28.82 7.45 18.07
C ALA A 76 28.22 8.54 17.16
N LYS A 77 27.60 8.17 16.05
CA LYS A 77 26.95 9.12 15.14
C LYS A 77 25.56 9.52 15.62
N LEU A 78 24.83 8.56 16.18
CA LEU A 78 23.48 8.80 16.72
C LEU A 78 23.53 9.48 18.09
N GLY A 79 24.62 9.30 18.87
CA GLY A 79 24.77 9.83 20.23
C GLY A 79 23.91 9.11 21.27
N GLU A 80 23.28 7.99 20.90
CA GLU A 80 22.43 7.17 21.74
C GLU A 80 22.47 5.69 21.33
N PRO A 81 21.90 4.76 22.14
CA PRO A 81 21.79 3.37 21.74
C PRO A 81 20.93 3.18 20.50
N VAL A 82 21.39 2.36 19.53
CA VAL A 82 20.67 2.10 18.27
C VAL A 82 19.22 1.70 18.53
N ARG A 83 18.96 0.87 19.53
CA ARG A 83 17.59 0.43 19.89
C ARG A 83 16.70 1.61 20.32
N THR A 84 17.23 2.56 21.05
CA THR A 84 16.49 3.76 21.50
C THR A 84 16.14 4.62 20.30
N TYR A 85 17.12 4.91 19.45
CA TYR A 85 16.91 5.64 18.20
C TYR A 85 15.85 4.99 17.31
N MET A 86 15.96 3.67 17.08
CA MET A 86 14.98 2.94 16.26
C MET A 86 13.58 2.95 16.89
N GLY A 87 13.49 2.91 18.22
CA GLY A 87 12.21 3.06 18.92
C GLY A 87 11.55 4.40 18.66
N GLY A 88 12.32 5.50 18.71
CA GLY A 88 11.87 6.83 18.36
C GLY A 88 11.41 6.92 16.90
N LEU A 89 12.25 6.45 15.97
CA LEU A 89 11.95 6.45 14.54
C LEU A 89 10.67 5.66 14.22
N LEU A 90 10.48 4.47 14.79
CA LEU A 90 9.26 3.70 14.57
C LEU A 90 8.01 4.39 15.13
N GLN A 91 8.15 5.12 16.23
CA GLN A 91 7.06 5.91 16.78
C GLN A 91 6.72 7.10 15.87
N GLU A 92 7.72 7.78 15.31
CA GLU A 92 7.52 8.87 14.33
C GLU A 92 6.82 8.37 13.07
N LEU A 93 7.23 7.21 12.53
CA LEU A 93 6.59 6.60 11.36
C LEU A 93 5.16 6.15 11.65
N ARG A 94 4.88 5.67 12.87
CA ARG A 94 3.51 5.37 13.30
C ARG A 94 2.65 6.64 13.35
N THR A 95 3.15 7.70 13.97
CA THR A 95 2.45 9.00 14.05
C THR A 95 2.18 9.53 12.63
N TYR A 96 3.18 9.48 11.74
CA TYR A 96 3.01 9.84 10.34
C TYR A 96 1.84 9.05 9.69
N ALA A 97 1.78 7.74 9.89
CA ALA A 97 0.70 6.92 9.32
C ALA A 97 -0.67 7.23 9.94
N GLU A 98 -0.73 7.45 11.25
CA GLU A 98 -1.96 7.79 11.98
C GLU A 98 -2.48 9.19 11.59
N GLU A 99 -1.60 10.12 11.28
CA GLU A 99 -1.94 11.49 10.85
C GLU A 99 -2.00 11.65 9.33
N PHE A 100 -1.68 10.60 8.56
CA PHE A 100 -1.59 10.64 7.11
C PHE A 100 -2.84 11.22 6.44
N ASP A 101 -2.62 12.17 5.54
CA ASP A 101 -3.61 12.79 4.65
C ASP A 101 -2.96 13.19 3.31
N HIS A 102 -3.70 13.90 2.45
CA HIS A 102 -3.19 14.36 1.15
C HIS A 102 -2.11 15.46 1.24
N ASP A 103 -1.96 16.12 2.39
CA ASP A 103 -0.92 17.12 2.63
C ASP A 103 0.33 16.50 3.29
N SER A 104 0.32 15.18 3.51
CA SER A 104 1.46 14.48 4.10
C SER A 104 2.69 14.51 3.21
N GLU A 105 3.88 14.57 3.82
CA GLU A 105 5.14 14.59 3.08
C GLU A 105 5.51 13.22 2.52
N SER A 106 6.28 13.20 1.43
CA SER A 106 6.91 11.97 0.93
C SER A 106 8.05 11.53 1.85
N LEU A 107 8.24 10.23 2.00
CA LEU A 107 9.30 9.66 2.85
C LEU A 107 10.32 8.88 2.04
N MET A 108 11.58 8.97 2.44
CA MET A 108 12.65 8.11 1.94
C MET A 108 13.25 7.31 3.09
N LEU A 109 13.02 5.99 3.09
CA LEU A 109 13.60 5.06 4.06
C LEU A 109 14.84 4.43 3.46
N PHE A 110 16.02 4.86 3.89
CA PHE A 110 17.29 4.39 3.38
C PHE A 110 18.14 3.72 4.46
N GLY A 111 19.06 2.87 4.06
CA GLY A 111 19.97 2.17 4.96
C GLY A 111 20.19 0.72 4.56
N ASN A 112 21.06 0.02 5.27
CA ASN A 112 21.42 -1.37 4.95
C ASN A 112 20.23 -2.33 4.91
N ALA A 113 20.38 -3.42 4.17
CA ALA A 113 19.39 -4.50 4.16
C ALA A 113 19.14 -5.04 5.59
N GLY A 114 17.92 -5.48 5.86
CA GLY A 114 17.53 -6.07 7.15
C GLY A 114 17.19 -5.07 8.27
N LEU A 115 17.18 -3.76 8.01
CA LEU A 115 16.80 -2.75 9.02
C LEU A 115 15.29 -2.57 9.19
N GLY A 116 14.46 -3.27 8.43
CA GLY A 116 13.00 -3.22 8.56
C GLY A 116 12.31 -2.15 7.72
N LYS A 117 12.97 -1.57 6.70
CA LYS A 117 12.42 -0.51 5.83
C LYS A 117 11.10 -0.95 5.16
N THR A 118 11.11 -2.07 4.45
CA THR A 118 9.91 -2.65 3.83
C THR A 118 8.82 -2.95 4.86
N HIS A 119 9.20 -3.47 6.06
CA HIS A 119 8.27 -3.71 7.15
C HIS A 119 7.58 -2.42 7.61
N ALA A 120 8.35 -1.35 7.78
CA ALA A 120 7.82 -0.04 8.18
C ALA A 120 6.90 0.55 7.09
N ALA A 121 7.31 0.47 5.81
CA ALA A 121 6.48 0.92 4.69
C ALA A 121 5.14 0.16 4.62
N LEU A 122 5.16 -1.16 4.80
CA LEU A 122 3.94 -1.98 4.85
C LEU A 122 3.09 -1.74 6.10
N ALA A 123 3.70 -1.39 7.24
CA ALA A 123 2.95 -1.00 8.44
C ALA A 123 2.23 0.35 8.24
N ILE A 124 2.87 1.31 7.56
CA ILE A 124 2.24 2.58 7.14
C ILE A 124 1.08 2.28 6.18
N ALA A 125 1.31 1.46 5.13
CA ALA A 125 0.28 1.06 4.19
C ALA A 125 -0.97 0.50 4.88
N GLY A 126 -0.78 -0.36 5.88
CA GLY A 126 -1.87 -0.95 6.66
C GLY A 126 -2.76 0.09 7.33
N ILE A 127 -2.16 1.09 7.98
CA ILE A 127 -2.90 2.16 8.67
C ILE A 127 -3.59 3.09 7.65
N VAL A 128 -2.89 3.45 6.56
CA VAL A 128 -3.45 4.34 5.52
C VAL A 128 -4.64 3.68 4.81
N LEU A 129 -4.58 2.38 4.54
CA LEU A 129 -5.71 1.62 3.99
C LEU A 129 -6.96 1.65 4.90
N GLU A 130 -6.78 1.69 6.23
CA GLU A 130 -7.89 1.77 7.18
C GLU A 130 -8.62 3.13 7.13
N LYS A 131 -8.01 4.14 6.50
CA LYS A 131 -8.58 5.49 6.29
C LYS A 131 -9.37 5.63 4.98
N ASP A 132 -9.64 4.53 4.26
CA ASP A 132 -10.30 4.51 2.94
C ASP A 132 -9.50 5.22 1.84
N LEU A 133 -8.19 5.35 1.99
CA LEU A 133 -7.27 5.90 0.99
C LEU A 133 -6.71 4.80 0.10
N ASP A 134 -6.43 5.14 -1.17
CA ASP A 134 -5.88 4.19 -2.14
C ASP A 134 -4.37 4.07 -1.99
N VAL A 135 -3.89 2.88 -1.70
CA VAL A 135 -2.46 2.58 -1.53
C VAL A 135 -1.99 1.63 -2.61
N ILE A 136 -0.96 2.02 -3.33
CA ILE A 136 -0.27 1.17 -4.30
C ILE A 136 1.11 0.83 -3.75
N TYR A 137 1.39 -0.46 -3.61
CA TYR A 137 2.72 -0.97 -3.30
C TYR A 137 3.29 -1.67 -4.51
N VAL A 138 4.53 -1.35 -4.87
CA VAL A 138 5.26 -2.02 -5.94
C VAL A 138 6.71 -2.29 -5.51
N SER A 139 7.20 -3.48 -5.84
CA SER A 139 8.63 -3.75 -5.92
C SER A 139 9.20 -2.94 -7.07
N SER A 140 10.11 -1.99 -6.81
CA SER A 140 10.65 -1.12 -7.85
C SER A 140 11.31 -1.90 -8.99
N PRO A 141 12.15 -2.93 -8.72
CA PRO A 141 12.73 -3.75 -9.77
C PRO A 141 11.69 -4.38 -10.70
N ASP A 142 10.64 -4.99 -10.14
CA ASP A 142 9.63 -5.69 -10.92
C ASP A 142 8.74 -4.72 -11.70
N PHE A 143 8.36 -3.62 -11.08
CA PHE A 143 7.53 -2.59 -11.69
C PHE A 143 8.21 -1.97 -12.92
N PHE A 144 9.45 -1.51 -12.77
CA PHE A 144 10.17 -0.89 -13.87
C PHE A 144 10.59 -1.88 -14.94
N SER A 145 10.93 -3.14 -14.58
CA SER A 145 11.17 -4.21 -15.58
C SER A 145 9.94 -4.48 -16.42
N LYS A 146 8.75 -4.50 -15.81
CA LYS A 146 7.49 -4.70 -16.54
C LYS A 146 7.19 -3.50 -17.46
N LEU A 147 7.37 -2.27 -16.99
CA LEU A 147 7.20 -1.07 -17.82
C LEU A 147 8.18 -1.06 -19.01
N GLU A 148 9.45 -1.41 -18.79
CA GLU A 148 10.45 -1.48 -19.85
C GLU A 148 10.11 -2.55 -20.89
N ALA A 149 9.64 -3.72 -20.45
CA ALA A 149 9.19 -4.79 -21.35
C ALA A 149 7.97 -4.38 -22.18
N LEU A 150 7.02 -3.63 -21.62
CA LEU A 150 5.87 -3.10 -22.35
C LEU A 150 6.29 -2.01 -23.34
N HIS A 151 7.15 -1.08 -22.91
CA HIS A 151 7.62 0.05 -23.71
C HIS A 151 8.37 -0.38 -24.98
N PHE A 152 9.30 -1.35 -24.88
CA PHE A 152 10.09 -1.85 -26.01
C PHE A 152 9.46 -3.06 -26.71
N GLY A 153 8.38 -3.60 -26.16
CA GLY A 153 7.62 -4.73 -26.70
C GLY A 153 6.42 -4.31 -27.53
N SER A 154 5.41 -5.16 -27.54
CA SER A 154 4.10 -4.86 -28.13
C SER A 154 3.08 -4.67 -27.01
N ASP A 155 2.54 -3.48 -26.88
CA ASP A 155 1.51 -3.15 -25.89
C ASP A 155 0.20 -2.66 -26.57
N PRO A 156 -0.53 -3.56 -27.25
CA PRO A 156 -1.75 -3.19 -27.98
C PRO A 156 -2.90 -2.78 -27.07
N GLY A 157 -2.79 -3.08 -25.77
CA GLY A 157 -3.81 -2.76 -24.75
C GLY A 157 -3.58 -1.44 -23.99
N GLY A 158 -2.42 -0.80 -24.14
CA GLY A 158 -2.05 0.39 -23.34
C GLY A 158 -1.83 0.07 -21.86
N GLU A 159 -1.28 -1.11 -21.57
CA GLU A 159 -1.03 -1.57 -20.20
C GLU A 159 0.04 -0.71 -19.51
N GLU A 160 1.08 -0.27 -20.28
CA GLU A 160 2.12 0.64 -19.77
C GLU A 160 1.50 1.92 -19.21
N GLU A 161 0.65 2.59 -20.02
CA GLU A 161 -0.01 3.82 -19.61
C GLU A 161 -0.94 3.60 -18.41
N THR A 162 -1.68 2.50 -18.39
CA THR A 162 -2.57 2.14 -17.29
C THR A 162 -1.80 1.94 -15.98
N LEU A 163 -0.67 1.22 -16.00
CA LEU A 163 0.18 1.02 -14.83
C LEU A 163 0.76 2.33 -14.30
N LEU A 164 1.25 3.19 -15.20
CA LEU A 164 1.79 4.49 -14.82
C LEU A 164 0.70 5.43 -14.25
N GLN A 165 -0.47 5.47 -14.87
CA GLN A 165 -1.61 6.27 -14.38
C GLN A 165 -2.08 5.77 -13.01
N THR A 166 -2.16 4.46 -12.80
CA THR A 166 -2.54 3.85 -11.53
C THR A 166 -1.54 4.23 -10.43
N ALA A 167 -0.25 4.08 -10.69
CA ALA A 167 0.79 4.47 -9.74
C ALA A 167 0.85 5.99 -9.49
N ALA A 168 0.62 6.79 -10.55
CA ALA A 168 0.62 8.25 -10.43
C ALA A 168 -0.58 8.80 -9.65
N GLY A 169 -1.74 8.12 -9.70
CA GLY A 169 -2.99 8.61 -9.13
C GLY A 169 -3.33 8.08 -7.73
N ALA A 170 -2.59 7.12 -7.19
CA ALA A 170 -2.84 6.58 -5.85
C ALA A 170 -2.62 7.64 -4.75
N ASP A 171 -3.42 7.61 -3.68
CA ASP A 171 -3.25 8.52 -2.53
C ASP A 171 -1.88 8.31 -1.86
N LEU A 172 -1.43 7.08 -1.75
CA LEU A 172 -0.08 6.72 -1.33
C LEU A 172 0.55 5.73 -2.32
N LEU A 173 1.74 6.05 -2.83
CA LEU A 173 2.58 5.13 -3.60
C LEU A 173 3.76 4.69 -2.75
N ILE A 174 4.02 3.38 -2.71
CA ILE A 174 5.21 2.80 -2.09
C ILE A 174 6.06 2.16 -3.18
N LEU A 175 7.26 2.71 -3.40
CA LEU A 175 8.30 2.16 -4.26
C LEU A 175 9.32 1.43 -3.38
N ASP A 176 9.17 0.11 -3.26
CA ASP A 176 10.02 -0.68 -2.39
C ASP A 176 11.28 -1.18 -3.10
N ASP A 177 12.39 -1.20 -2.38
CA ASP A 177 13.71 -1.66 -2.80
C ASP A 177 14.23 -0.97 -4.07
N LEU A 178 14.13 0.36 -4.12
CA LEU A 178 14.72 1.17 -5.19
C LEU A 178 16.24 1.07 -5.12
N GLY A 179 16.83 0.39 -6.08
CA GLY A 179 18.27 0.06 -6.09
C GLY A 179 19.03 0.68 -7.26
N THR A 180 20.32 0.33 -7.35
CA THR A 180 21.23 0.81 -8.38
C THR A 180 21.28 -0.06 -9.64
N GLU A 181 20.50 -1.13 -9.71
CA GLU A 181 20.49 -2.07 -10.82
C GLU A 181 19.90 -1.47 -12.11
N PHE A 182 19.22 -0.34 -12.00
CA PHE A 182 18.58 0.32 -13.14
C PHE A 182 19.33 1.58 -13.56
N ASN A 183 20.24 1.44 -14.53
CA ASN A 183 20.93 2.58 -15.14
C ASN A 183 20.42 2.90 -16.55
N SER A 184 19.24 2.40 -16.95
CA SER A 184 18.68 2.73 -18.26
C SER A 184 18.12 4.16 -18.27
N SER A 185 18.26 4.85 -19.42
CA SER A 185 17.67 6.18 -19.59
C SER A 185 16.15 6.15 -19.49
N PHE A 186 15.54 5.03 -19.88
CA PHE A 186 14.10 4.78 -19.74
C PHE A 186 13.70 4.78 -18.25
N PHE A 187 14.38 3.99 -17.43
CA PHE A 187 14.12 3.94 -16.00
C PHE A 187 14.20 5.33 -15.36
N LEU A 188 15.31 6.04 -15.57
CA LEU A 188 15.52 7.36 -14.96
C LEU A 188 14.46 8.37 -15.40
N SER A 189 14.10 8.40 -16.70
CA SER A 189 13.08 9.32 -17.21
C SER A 189 11.69 8.98 -16.68
N THR A 190 11.35 7.71 -16.59
CA THR A 190 10.06 7.23 -16.10
C THR A 190 9.91 7.48 -14.59
N LEU A 191 10.93 7.15 -13.80
CA LEU A 191 10.95 7.44 -12.36
C LEU A 191 10.83 8.95 -12.09
N TYR A 192 11.62 9.76 -12.79
CA TYR A 192 11.59 11.21 -12.66
C TYR A 192 10.20 11.78 -13.00
N SER A 193 9.60 11.32 -14.11
CA SER A 193 8.25 11.73 -14.53
C SER A 193 7.20 11.34 -13.48
N LEU A 194 7.25 10.10 -13.00
CA LEU A 194 6.33 9.58 -11.99
C LEU A 194 6.39 10.41 -10.69
N LEU A 195 7.60 10.59 -10.15
CA LEU A 195 7.81 11.36 -8.92
C LEU A 195 7.41 12.84 -9.06
N ASN A 196 7.75 13.48 -10.19
CA ASN A 196 7.36 14.87 -10.43
C ASN A 196 5.84 15.05 -10.60
N ASN A 197 5.17 14.13 -11.29
CA ASN A 197 3.72 14.18 -11.43
C ASN A 197 3.04 14.06 -10.06
N ARG A 198 3.50 13.15 -9.21
CA ARG A 198 2.96 12.98 -7.86
C ARG A 198 3.25 14.16 -6.95
N LEU A 199 4.49 14.69 -7.01
CA LEU A 199 4.86 15.89 -6.26
C LEU A 199 4.00 17.10 -6.68
N GLY A 200 3.79 17.28 -7.98
CA GLY A 200 2.93 18.36 -8.52
C GLY A 200 1.45 18.20 -8.16
N ALA A 201 1.00 16.98 -7.92
CA ALA A 201 -0.36 16.65 -7.48
C ALA A 201 -0.52 16.59 -5.95
N HIS A 202 0.51 16.86 -5.18
CA HIS A 202 0.55 16.70 -3.71
C HIS A 202 0.17 15.28 -3.25
N LEU A 203 0.66 14.26 -3.96
CA LEU A 203 0.41 12.86 -3.62
C LEU A 203 1.67 12.23 -3.00
N PRO A 204 1.61 11.86 -1.72
CA PRO A 204 2.75 11.31 -0.98
C PRO A 204 3.32 10.03 -1.61
N THR A 205 4.65 9.91 -1.60
CA THR A 205 5.36 8.71 -2.05
C THR A 205 6.34 8.25 -0.98
N ILE A 206 6.32 6.97 -0.66
CA ILE A 206 7.34 6.34 0.19
C ILE A 206 8.28 5.56 -0.71
N VAL A 207 9.58 5.84 -0.57
CA VAL A 207 10.64 5.10 -1.26
C VAL A 207 11.47 4.36 -0.23
N THR A 208 11.69 3.06 -0.42
CA THR A 208 12.71 2.35 0.34
C THR A 208 13.91 2.04 -0.54
N THR A 209 15.11 2.13 0.03
CA THR A 209 16.34 1.84 -0.72
C THR A 209 17.44 1.31 0.18
N ASN A 210 18.32 0.48 -0.38
CA ASN A 210 19.55 0.02 0.26
C ASN A 210 20.75 0.92 -0.04
N ILE A 211 20.59 1.96 -0.85
CA ILE A 211 21.62 2.96 -1.13
C ILE A 211 21.82 3.79 0.13
N THR A 212 23.07 3.93 0.56
CA THR A 212 23.45 4.76 1.71
C THR A 212 24.18 6.02 1.25
N ASP A 213 24.24 7.05 2.11
CA ASP A 213 24.75 8.41 1.90
C ASP A 213 26.16 8.54 1.28
N GLY A 214 26.59 7.74 0.43
CA GLY A 214 27.88 7.86 -0.28
C GLY A 214 27.78 7.45 -1.74
N ALA A 215 26.57 7.08 -2.17
CA ALA A 215 26.30 6.56 -3.51
C ALA A 215 25.13 7.27 -4.22
N LEU A 216 24.55 8.31 -3.61
CA LEU A 216 23.55 9.20 -4.21
C LEU A 216 24.22 10.39 -4.88
#